data_98301c3a250cc48cd898c9915dce25dd
#
_entry.id   98301c3a250cc48cd898c9915dce25dd
#
_cell.length_a   1.000
_cell.length_b   1.000
_cell.length_c   1.000
_cell.angle_alpha   90.00
_cell.angle_beta   90.00
_cell.angle_gamma   90.00
#
_symmetry.space_group_name_H-M   'P 1'
#
loop_
_entity.id
_entity.type
_entity.pdbx_description
1 polymer ?
#
loop_
_entity_poly.entity_id
_entity_poly.type
_entity_poly.pdbx_seq_one_letter_code
_entity_poly.pdbx_strand_id
1 'polypeptide(L)'
;MCIRDRPISILHAEEVDKDFNSRFSAKLRWYEYKILNRRSPITLEQNKVWCVHKKIDAEKIIKQSQQFIGKFDLSAFRSINCQSKSPIKSINSLDVNFDRDEINFLISAKSFLHSQVRIMVGTLVDIGLSKIEKSISEIIQSKKREFAGVTAPPEGLYLLKIDY
;
A
#
# COMPACT_ATOMS: atom_id res chain seq x y z
N MET A 1 -3.12 -29.09 -23.75
CA MET A 1 -2.85 -29.08 -22.30
C MET A 1 -2.24 -27.73 -21.95
N CYS A 2 -2.97 -26.85 -21.25
CA CYS A 2 -2.39 -25.58 -20.81
C CYS A 2 -1.48 -25.87 -19.62
N ILE A 3 -0.18 -25.81 -19.87
CA ILE A 3 0.82 -25.91 -18.79
C ILE A 3 0.85 -24.53 -18.13
N ARG A 4 0.33 -24.43 -16.90
CA ARG A 4 0.55 -23.24 -16.07
C ARG A 4 1.91 -23.33 -15.44
N ASP A 5 2.78 -22.46 -15.89
CA ASP A 5 4.13 -22.29 -15.38
C ASP A 5 4.20 -21.34 -14.15
N ARG A 6 3.07 -20.81 -13.74
CA ARG A 6 2.95 -19.86 -12.61
C ARG A 6 2.02 -20.39 -11.52
N PRO A 7 2.26 -20.05 -10.25
CA PRO A 7 1.42 -20.45 -9.11
C PRO A 7 0.11 -19.65 -9.11
N ILE A 8 -0.77 -19.93 -10.08
CA ILE A 8 -2.08 -19.30 -10.22
C ILE A 8 -3.15 -20.37 -10.13
N SER A 9 -4.14 -20.18 -9.26
CA SER A 9 -5.32 -21.02 -9.13
C SER A 9 -6.58 -20.21 -9.45
N ILE A 10 -7.43 -20.72 -10.33
CA ILE A 10 -8.75 -20.14 -10.59
C ILE A 10 -9.73 -20.84 -9.65
N LEU A 11 -10.34 -20.08 -8.77
CA LEU A 11 -11.30 -20.59 -7.79
C LEU A 11 -12.73 -20.53 -8.30
N HIS A 12 -13.06 -19.53 -9.10
CA HIS A 12 -14.42 -19.31 -9.63
C HIS A 12 -14.36 -18.60 -10.98
N ALA A 13 -15.35 -18.85 -11.83
CA ALA A 13 -15.57 -18.15 -13.09
C ALA A 13 -17.08 -18.04 -13.32
N GLU A 14 -17.54 -16.88 -13.77
CA GLU A 14 -18.96 -16.60 -14.05
C GLU A 14 -19.12 -15.73 -15.29
N GLU A 15 -20.27 -15.81 -15.92
CA GLU A 15 -20.66 -14.89 -16.99
C GLU A 15 -21.12 -13.58 -16.39
N VAL A 16 -20.73 -12.48 -17.01
CA VAL A 16 -21.07 -11.11 -16.58
C VAL A 16 -21.64 -10.32 -17.75
N ASP A 17 -22.25 -9.17 -17.46
CA ASP A 17 -22.79 -8.26 -18.46
C ASP A 17 -21.71 -7.82 -19.44
N LYS A 18 -22.11 -7.57 -20.71
CA LYS A 18 -21.20 -7.16 -21.80
C LYS A 18 -20.46 -5.86 -21.50
N ASP A 19 -21.06 -4.98 -20.70
CA ASP A 19 -20.48 -3.70 -20.31
C ASP A 19 -19.55 -3.79 -19.07
N PHE A 20 -19.45 -4.99 -18.48
CA PHE A 20 -18.55 -5.19 -17.33
C PHE A 20 -17.09 -5.04 -17.73
N ASN A 21 -16.38 -4.22 -16.96
CA ASN A 21 -14.93 -4.05 -17.10
C ASN A 21 -14.26 -4.19 -15.75
N SER A 22 -13.43 -5.21 -15.56
CA SER A 22 -12.74 -5.53 -14.30
C SER A 22 -11.94 -4.37 -13.72
N ARG A 23 -11.47 -3.42 -14.54
CA ARG A 23 -10.73 -2.25 -14.08
C ARG A 23 -11.64 -1.08 -13.70
N PHE A 24 -12.68 -0.80 -14.48
CA PHE A 24 -13.49 0.41 -14.34
C PHE A 24 -14.77 0.18 -13.56
N SER A 25 -15.34 -1.03 -13.57
CA SER A 25 -16.52 -1.39 -12.76
C SER A 25 -16.22 -1.57 -11.28
N ALA A 26 -14.96 -1.65 -10.89
CA ALA A 26 -14.56 -1.82 -9.50
C ALA A 26 -14.96 -0.61 -8.64
N LYS A 27 -15.72 -0.87 -7.56
CA LYS A 27 -16.17 0.12 -6.58
C LYS A 27 -15.14 0.37 -5.49
N LEU A 28 -14.48 -0.70 -5.02
CA LEU A 28 -13.48 -0.62 -3.97
C LEU A 28 -12.37 -1.66 -4.20
N ARG A 29 -11.13 -1.31 -3.88
CA ARG A 29 -9.97 -2.18 -3.91
C ARG A 29 -9.32 -2.22 -2.55
N TRP A 30 -8.97 -3.41 -2.10
CA TRP A 30 -8.33 -3.67 -0.82
C TRP A 30 -6.93 -4.18 -1.04
N TYR A 31 -5.95 -3.50 -0.48
CA TYR A 31 -4.55 -3.93 -0.49
C TYR A 31 -4.08 -4.20 0.92
N GLU A 32 -3.26 -5.22 1.05
CA GLU A 32 -2.48 -5.49 2.25
C GLU A 32 -1.01 -5.28 1.94
N TYR A 33 -0.30 -4.69 2.88
CA TYR A 33 1.16 -4.63 2.81
C TYR A 33 1.75 -5.19 4.09
N LYS A 34 2.67 -6.18 3.94
CA LYS A 34 3.28 -6.94 5.03
C LYS A 34 4.71 -6.55 5.27
N ILE A 35 5.04 -6.28 6.53
CA ILE A 35 6.40 -6.00 7.00
C ILE A 35 6.77 -6.98 8.09
N LEU A 36 7.98 -7.48 8.05
CA LEU A 36 8.60 -8.23 9.14
C LEU A 36 9.64 -7.32 9.82
N ASN A 37 9.35 -6.90 11.06
CA ASN A 37 10.19 -5.96 11.80
C ASN A 37 11.00 -6.67 12.89
N ARG A 38 12.11 -7.29 12.48
CA ARG A 38 13.04 -7.98 13.38
C ARG A 38 14.47 -7.93 12.87
N ARG A 39 15.44 -8.17 13.80
CA ARG A 39 16.88 -8.17 13.46
C ARG A 39 17.31 -9.41 12.69
N SER A 40 16.68 -10.57 12.96
CA SER A 40 17.00 -11.82 12.29
C SER A 40 16.58 -11.81 10.82
N PRO A 41 17.32 -12.49 9.94
CA PRO A 41 16.98 -12.54 8.51
C PRO A 41 15.66 -13.28 8.26
N ILE A 42 15.08 -13.02 7.08
CA ILE A 42 13.90 -13.73 6.59
C ILE A 42 14.30 -15.17 6.23
N THR A 43 13.44 -16.11 6.57
CA THR A 43 13.59 -17.54 6.20
C THR A 43 12.38 -18.00 5.39
N LEU A 44 11.26 -18.31 6.06
CA LEU A 44 10.05 -18.84 5.41
C LEU A 44 9.28 -17.83 4.57
N GLU A 45 9.36 -16.55 4.95
CA GLU A 45 8.62 -15.45 4.29
C GLU A 45 9.44 -14.74 3.20
N GLN A 46 10.48 -15.39 2.68
CA GLN A 46 11.31 -14.83 1.61
C GLN A 46 10.45 -14.49 0.38
N ASN A 47 10.63 -13.26 -0.16
CA ASN A 47 9.86 -12.70 -1.28
C ASN A 47 8.36 -12.53 -1.00
N LYS A 48 7.94 -12.53 0.27
CA LYS A 48 6.54 -12.36 0.66
C LYS A 48 6.31 -11.18 1.59
N VAL A 49 7.37 -10.63 2.20
CA VAL A 49 7.31 -9.52 3.14
C VAL A 49 8.49 -8.57 2.95
N TRP A 50 8.32 -7.33 3.37
CA TRP A 50 9.44 -6.40 3.50
C TRP A 50 10.09 -6.53 4.88
N CYS A 51 11.36 -6.92 4.94
CA CYS A 51 12.09 -6.99 6.20
C CYS A 51 12.70 -5.63 6.56
N VAL A 52 12.37 -5.15 7.76
CA VAL A 52 12.94 -3.94 8.34
C VAL A 52 13.65 -4.30 9.64
N HIS A 53 14.99 -4.21 9.65
CA HIS A 53 15.81 -4.68 10.78
C HIS A 53 15.83 -3.73 11.98
N LYS A 54 15.59 -2.43 11.75
CA LYS A 54 15.51 -1.42 12.84
C LYS A 54 14.13 -1.43 13.43
N LYS A 55 14.05 -1.31 14.76
CA LYS A 55 12.77 -1.22 15.47
C LYS A 55 11.98 0.00 15.01
N ILE A 56 10.75 -0.22 14.62
CA ILE A 56 9.80 0.80 14.16
C ILE A 56 8.95 1.26 15.34
N ASP A 57 8.68 2.55 15.43
CA ASP A 57 7.77 3.13 16.42
C ASP A 57 6.32 2.96 15.94
N ALA A 58 5.61 2.02 16.58
CA ALA A 58 4.25 1.67 16.26
C ALA A 58 3.26 2.83 16.47
N GLU A 59 3.41 3.56 17.58
CA GLU A 59 2.50 4.66 17.94
C GLU A 59 2.55 5.79 16.90
N LYS A 60 3.78 6.14 16.46
CA LYS A 60 3.97 7.12 15.38
C LYS A 60 3.28 6.68 14.10
N ILE A 61 3.46 5.42 13.68
CA ILE A 61 2.84 4.92 12.46
C ILE A 61 1.32 4.96 12.55
N ILE A 62 0.72 4.44 13.63
CA ILE A 62 -0.73 4.42 13.81
C ILE A 62 -1.29 5.85 13.77
N LYS A 63 -0.69 6.78 14.50
CA LYS A 63 -1.13 8.19 14.53
C LYS A 63 -1.04 8.85 13.15
N GLN A 64 0.05 8.62 12.44
CA GLN A 64 0.27 9.24 11.13
C GLN A 64 -0.56 8.58 10.02
N SER A 65 -0.86 7.29 10.11
CA SER A 65 -1.65 6.56 9.11
C SER A 65 -3.06 7.13 8.97
N GLN A 66 -3.66 7.56 10.07
CA GLN A 66 -5.03 8.13 10.07
C GLN A 66 -5.14 9.43 9.26
N GLN A 67 -4.04 10.15 9.06
CA GLN A 67 -4.04 11.39 8.28
C GLN A 67 -4.19 11.15 6.76
N PHE A 68 -4.11 9.91 6.30
CA PHE A 68 -4.40 9.57 4.91
C PHE A 68 -5.89 9.42 4.61
N ILE A 69 -6.72 9.18 5.63
CA ILE A 69 -8.15 8.90 5.43
C ILE A 69 -8.87 10.15 4.98
N GLY A 70 -9.55 10.06 3.84
CA GLY A 70 -10.26 11.19 3.23
C GLY A 70 -9.87 11.43 1.77
N LYS A 71 -10.29 12.57 1.23
CA LYS A 71 -10.04 12.96 -0.17
C LYS A 71 -8.95 14.02 -0.23
N PHE A 72 -7.82 13.69 -0.85
CA PHE A 72 -6.66 14.56 -0.94
C PHE A 72 -6.03 14.55 -2.33
N ASP A 73 -5.24 15.59 -2.60
CA ASP A 73 -4.25 15.59 -3.69
C ASP A 73 -3.02 14.80 -3.23
N LEU A 74 -2.90 13.58 -3.72
CA LEU A 74 -1.82 12.66 -3.34
C LEU A 74 -0.63 12.67 -4.32
N SER A 75 -0.35 13.83 -4.92
CA SER A 75 0.81 14.02 -5.82
C SER A 75 2.13 13.61 -5.18
N ALA A 76 2.32 13.88 -3.88
CA ALA A 76 3.51 13.47 -3.14
C ALA A 76 3.70 11.94 -3.07
N PHE A 77 2.63 11.18 -3.23
CA PHE A 77 2.61 9.70 -3.19
C PHE A 77 2.43 9.09 -4.58
N ARG A 78 2.79 9.80 -5.61
CA ARG A 78 2.67 9.41 -7.01
C ARG A 78 4.03 9.03 -7.59
N SER A 79 4.10 7.89 -8.29
CA SER A 79 5.28 7.55 -9.09
C SER A 79 5.36 8.43 -10.34
N ILE A 80 6.58 8.73 -10.82
CA ILE A 80 6.83 9.50 -12.05
C ILE A 80 6.13 8.85 -13.26
N ASN A 81 6.09 7.52 -13.31
CA ASN A 81 5.48 6.76 -14.40
C ASN A 81 3.95 6.60 -14.29
N CYS A 82 3.29 7.36 -13.42
CA CYS A 82 1.86 7.25 -13.21
C CYS A 82 1.06 7.90 -14.34
N GLN A 83 0.26 7.12 -15.04
CA GLN A 83 -0.60 7.56 -16.15
C GLN A 83 -1.94 8.17 -15.71
N SER A 84 -2.23 8.21 -14.38
CA SER A 84 -3.49 8.78 -13.89
C SER A 84 -3.57 10.28 -14.20
N LYS A 85 -4.67 10.72 -14.81
CA LYS A 85 -4.89 12.14 -15.15
C LYS A 85 -5.02 13.02 -13.89
N SER A 86 -5.69 12.52 -12.84
CA SER A 86 -5.90 13.26 -11.59
C SER A 86 -5.15 12.62 -10.43
N PRO A 87 -4.39 13.42 -9.64
CA PRO A 87 -3.73 12.96 -8.43
C PRO A 87 -4.69 12.89 -7.22
N ILE A 88 -5.90 13.45 -7.36
CA ILE A 88 -6.89 13.45 -6.28
C ILE A 88 -7.46 12.05 -6.12
N LYS A 89 -7.31 11.49 -4.92
CA LYS A 89 -7.83 10.16 -4.53
C LYS A 89 -8.48 10.25 -3.15
N SER A 90 -9.44 9.34 -2.93
CA SER A 90 -10.06 9.15 -1.61
C SER A 90 -9.59 7.82 -1.05
N ILE A 91 -8.96 7.86 0.12
CA ILE A 91 -8.63 6.67 0.91
C ILE A 91 -9.79 6.44 1.88
N ASN A 92 -10.41 5.26 1.82
CA ASN A 92 -11.57 4.91 2.63
C ASN A 92 -11.15 4.45 4.03
N SER A 93 -10.14 3.59 4.10
CA SER A 93 -9.57 3.11 5.35
C SER A 93 -8.07 2.86 5.21
N LEU A 94 -7.35 2.99 6.30
CA LEU A 94 -5.97 2.56 6.47
C LEU A 94 -5.82 2.09 7.90
N ASP A 95 -5.81 0.77 8.08
CA ASP A 95 -5.63 0.12 9.37
C ASP A 95 -4.22 -0.46 9.44
N VAL A 96 -3.61 -0.33 10.62
CA VAL A 96 -2.25 -0.84 10.87
C VAL A 96 -2.30 -1.75 12.08
N ASN A 97 -2.01 -3.02 11.85
CA ASN A 97 -1.97 -4.05 12.88
C ASN A 97 -0.54 -4.45 13.17
N PHE A 98 -0.21 -4.51 14.46
CA PHE A 98 1.07 -4.99 14.97
C PHE A 98 0.82 -6.31 15.71
N ASP A 99 1.46 -7.38 15.23
CA ASP A 99 1.44 -8.68 15.90
C ASP A 99 2.88 -9.20 16.00
N ARG A 100 3.46 -9.13 17.20
CA ARG A 100 4.85 -9.49 17.50
C ARG A 100 5.84 -8.76 16.57
N ASP A 101 6.43 -9.49 15.61
CA ASP A 101 7.39 -8.98 14.63
C ASP A 101 6.72 -8.56 13.31
N GLU A 102 5.42 -8.79 13.15
CA GLU A 102 4.69 -8.48 11.92
C GLU A 102 3.95 -7.16 12.01
N ILE A 103 4.01 -6.38 10.93
CA ILE A 103 3.24 -5.15 10.78
C ILE A 103 2.46 -5.27 9.47
N ASN A 104 1.13 -5.24 9.57
CA ASN A 104 0.23 -5.37 8.46
C ASN A 104 -0.55 -4.07 8.25
N PHE A 105 -0.44 -3.50 7.04
CA PHE A 105 -1.21 -2.34 6.61
C PHE A 105 -2.35 -2.80 5.72
N LEU A 106 -3.60 -2.57 6.12
CA LEU A 106 -4.78 -2.84 5.32
C LEU A 106 -5.34 -1.52 4.79
N ILE A 107 -5.39 -1.35 3.48
CA ILE A 107 -5.71 -0.08 2.84
C ILE A 107 -6.81 -0.28 1.81
N SER A 108 -7.86 0.54 1.88
CA SER A 108 -8.95 0.51 0.91
C SER A 108 -9.19 1.87 0.25
N ALA A 109 -9.45 1.83 -1.05
CA ALA A 109 -9.84 2.99 -1.85
C ALA A 109 -10.53 2.57 -3.15
N LYS A 110 -11.32 3.46 -3.74
CA LYS A 110 -11.91 3.25 -5.08
C LYS A 110 -10.83 3.05 -6.14
N SER A 111 -9.74 3.80 -6.07
CA SER A 111 -8.60 3.68 -7.00
C SER A 111 -7.34 4.24 -6.36
N PHE A 112 -6.20 3.73 -6.81
CA PHE A 112 -4.88 4.17 -6.38
C PHE A 112 -4.07 4.70 -7.56
N LEU A 113 -3.13 5.61 -7.28
CA LEU A 113 -2.09 6.02 -8.21
C LEU A 113 -1.04 4.90 -8.34
N HIS A 114 -0.26 4.93 -9.41
CA HIS A 114 0.84 3.96 -9.58
C HIS A 114 1.82 4.05 -8.42
N SER A 115 2.11 2.90 -7.79
CA SER A 115 2.96 2.71 -6.60
C SER A 115 2.49 3.45 -5.33
N GLN A 116 1.28 4.02 -5.31
CA GLN A 116 0.80 4.85 -4.20
C GLN A 116 0.86 4.12 -2.87
N VAL A 117 0.29 2.93 -2.75
CA VAL A 117 0.29 2.13 -1.50
C VAL A 117 1.71 1.92 -0.99
N ARG A 118 2.63 1.55 -1.88
CA ARG A 118 4.04 1.32 -1.52
C ARG A 118 4.75 2.59 -1.05
N ILE A 119 4.46 3.74 -1.65
CA ILE A 119 5.03 5.03 -1.22
C ILE A 119 4.43 5.46 0.12
N MET A 120 3.12 5.28 0.33
CA MET A 120 2.46 5.56 1.61
C MET A 120 3.08 4.74 2.74
N VAL A 121 3.19 3.43 2.55
CA VAL A 121 3.79 2.53 3.54
C VAL A 121 5.26 2.87 3.79
N GLY A 122 6.06 3.07 2.73
CA GLY A 122 7.46 3.46 2.87
C GLY A 122 7.65 4.76 3.63
N THR A 123 6.76 5.74 3.41
CA THR A 123 6.77 7.01 4.16
C THR A 123 6.44 6.80 5.63
N LEU A 124 5.41 6.00 5.95
CA LEU A 124 5.05 5.66 7.33
C LEU A 124 6.20 4.94 8.05
N VAL A 125 6.87 4.02 7.37
CA VAL A 125 8.05 3.34 7.91
C VAL A 125 9.19 4.31 8.17
N ASP A 126 9.50 5.22 7.23
CA ASP A 126 10.55 6.22 7.43
C ASP A 126 10.23 7.21 8.56
N ILE A 127 8.95 7.54 8.79
CA ILE A 127 8.48 8.30 9.96
C ILE A 127 8.67 7.46 11.25
N GLY A 128 8.25 6.19 11.24
CA GLY A 128 8.41 5.28 12.39
C GLY A 128 9.88 5.01 12.74
N LEU A 129 10.78 5.14 11.78
CA LEU A 129 12.24 5.07 11.97
C LEU A 129 12.85 6.44 12.33
N SER A 130 12.05 7.49 12.48
CA SER A 130 12.48 8.88 12.74
C SER A 130 13.47 9.43 11.69
N LYS A 131 13.36 8.99 10.43
CA LYS A 131 14.09 9.55 9.30
C LYS A 131 13.38 10.74 8.67
N ILE A 132 12.06 10.82 8.81
CA ILE A 132 11.21 11.91 8.35
C ILE A 132 10.54 12.53 9.56
N GLU A 133 10.71 13.82 9.75
CA GLU A 133 10.11 14.58 10.87
C GLU A 133 8.74 15.18 10.47
N LYS A 134 8.53 15.40 9.17
CA LYS A 134 7.26 15.93 8.65
C LYS A 134 6.11 14.95 8.89
N SER A 135 4.96 15.50 9.26
CA SER A 135 3.71 14.74 9.34
C SER A 135 3.18 14.39 7.94
N ILE A 136 2.31 13.39 7.86
CA ILE A 136 1.64 13.02 6.61
C ILE A 136 0.85 14.18 6.04
N SER A 137 0.18 14.97 6.88
CA SER A 137 -0.58 16.16 6.43
C SER A 137 0.32 17.20 5.77
N GLU A 138 1.51 17.48 6.34
CA GLU A 138 2.47 18.42 5.74
C GLU A 138 3.02 17.90 4.41
N ILE A 139 3.26 16.58 4.30
CA ILE A 139 3.71 15.96 3.06
C ILE A 139 2.61 16.06 1.99
N ILE A 140 1.35 15.78 2.32
CA ILE A 140 0.20 15.93 1.42
C ILE A 140 0.09 17.38 0.93
N GLN A 141 0.15 18.35 1.84
CA GLN A 141 0.06 19.78 1.50
C GLN A 141 1.20 20.26 0.60
N SER A 142 2.39 19.70 0.77
CA SER A 142 3.55 20.05 -0.06
C SER A 142 3.39 19.63 -1.51
N LYS A 143 2.63 18.56 -1.80
CA LYS A 143 2.47 17.92 -3.12
C LYS A 143 3.77 17.45 -3.77
N LYS A 144 4.88 17.47 -3.03
CA LYS A 144 6.22 17.15 -3.53
C LYS A 144 6.64 15.74 -3.16
N ARG A 145 7.02 14.93 -4.15
CA ARG A 145 7.47 13.54 -3.96
C ARG A 145 8.74 13.44 -3.10
N GLU A 146 9.59 14.46 -3.14
CA GLU A 146 10.86 14.51 -2.39
C GLU A 146 10.69 14.51 -0.86
N PHE A 147 9.52 14.92 -0.35
CA PHE A 147 9.21 14.88 1.09
C PHE A 147 8.59 13.57 1.54
N ALA A 148 8.11 12.75 0.61
CA ALA A 148 7.66 11.41 0.92
C ALA A 148 8.84 10.44 1.01
N GLY A 149 8.68 9.37 1.79
CA GLY A 149 9.69 8.36 2.01
C GLY A 149 9.97 7.46 0.80
N VAL A 150 10.73 6.42 1.03
CA VAL A 150 11.10 5.42 0.02
C VAL A 150 9.86 4.74 -0.56
N THR A 151 9.97 4.24 -1.78
CA THR A 151 8.98 3.31 -2.31
C THR A 151 9.25 1.93 -1.71
N ALA A 152 8.36 1.45 -0.85
CA ALA A 152 8.50 0.14 -0.23
C ALA A 152 8.66 -0.98 -1.29
N PRO A 153 9.41 -2.05 -1.02
CA PRO A 153 9.62 -3.17 -1.94
C PRO A 153 8.29 -3.81 -2.40
N PRO A 154 8.22 -4.38 -3.61
CA PRO A 154 6.98 -4.97 -4.12
C PRO A 154 6.56 -6.24 -3.39
N GLU A 155 7.49 -6.97 -2.79
CA GLU A 155 7.29 -8.30 -2.20
C GLU A 155 6.25 -8.32 -1.07
N GLY A 156 6.12 -7.20 -0.35
CA GLY A 156 5.15 -7.07 0.75
C GLY A 156 3.73 -6.71 0.30
N LEU A 157 3.47 -6.40 -0.98
CA LEU A 157 2.19 -5.88 -1.45
C LEU A 157 1.27 -6.98 -1.99
N TYR A 158 0.05 -7.04 -1.46
CA TYR A 158 -1.00 -7.97 -1.89
C TYR A 158 -2.28 -7.23 -2.27
N LEU A 159 -2.89 -7.60 -3.39
CA LEU A 159 -4.28 -7.24 -3.69
C LEU A 159 -5.18 -8.31 -3.06
N LEU A 160 -5.90 -7.95 -2.01
CA LEU A 160 -6.74 -8.90 -1.26
C LEU A 160 -8.10 -9.11 -1.92
N LYS A 161 -8.74 -8.00 -2.31
CA LYS A 161 -10.13 -8.03 -2.75
C LYS A 161 -10.43 -6.85 -3.67
N ILE A 162 -11.36 -7.07 -4.58
CA ILE A 162 -12.00 -6.02 -5.39
C ILE A 162 -13.51 -6.20 -5.23
N ASP A 163 -14.20 -5.14 -4.85
CA ASP A 163 -15.66 -5.08 -4.83
C ASP A 163 -16.17 -4.45 -6.13
N TYR A 164 -17.11 -5.12 -6.78
CA TYR A 164 -17.75 -4.70 -8.05
C TYR A 164 -19.16 -4.19 -7.86
#